data_09a864ddd22e4f0b39a318880d0e0c00
#
_entry.id   09a864ddd22e4f0b39a318880d0e0c00
#
_cell.length_a   1.000
_cell.length_b   1.000
_cell.length_c   1.000
_cell.angle_alpha   90.00
_cell.angle_beta   90.00
_cell.angle_gamma   90.00
#
_symmetry.space_group_name_H-M   'P 1'
#
loop_
_entity.id
_entity.type
_entity.pdbx_description
1 polymer ?
#
loop_
_entity_poly.entity_id
_entity_poly.type
_entity_poly.pdbx_seq_one_letter_code
_entity_poly.pdbx_strand_id
1 'polypeptide(L)'
;TKKELVDAFFKIQENFASIFTLGLIGDQKQRIYTDGKDNMLSIIPKDWEKPVKKMNYRCAKRIIQLANTIGKDIDIHAEQNPREDANDGFVRLFVVQQHEGINKDEVEQTIMKIMSKDAEDEKWTGIDADVKILTLEHMMAARRLGFDSFFAPFNKVSKYQMTFLQGAVPEIDFFTKIILPIAESMKGDGRVALEILKEYSPLLSKQNTEKPYELYLKCREKAVDVASMVNE
;
A
#
# COMPACT_ATOMS: atom_id res chain seq x y z
N THR A 1 -14.17 6.59 2.27
CA THR A 1 -14.64 7.00 3.62
C THR A 1 -15.79 6.10 4.03
N LYS A 2 -15.80 5.61 5.27
CA LYS A 2 -16.84 4.74 5.80
C LYS A 2 -18.22 5.40 5.74
N LYS A 3 -19.24 4.60 5.42
CA LYS A 3 -20.62 5.08 5.23
C LYS A 3 -21.16 5.83 6.45
N GLU A 4 -20.99 5.27 7.63
CA GLU A 4 -21.49 5.83 8.89
C GLU A 4 -20.88 7.20 9.20
N LEU A 5 -19.59 7.39 8.88
CA LEU A 5 -18.92 8.66 9.08
C LEU A 5 -19.45 9.74 8.14
N VAL A 6 -19.71 9.39 6.88
CA VAL A 6 -20.32 10.30 5.91
C VAL A 6 -21.70 10.72 6.38
N ASP A 7 -22.56 9.76 6.78
CA ASP A 7 -23.91 10.03 7.25
C ASP A 7 -23.93 10.92 8.51
N ALA A 8 -22.94 10.73 9.41
CA ALA A 8 -22.79 11.58 10.58
C ALA A 8 -22.44 13.03 10.21
N PHE A 9 -21.51 13.25 9.29
CA PHE A 9 -21.16 14.60 8.83
C PHE A 9 -22.31 15.33 8.14
N PHE A 10 -23.09 14.64 7.33
CA PHE A 10 -24.29 15.24 6.73
C PHE A 10 -25.30 15.66 7.78
N LYS A 11 -25.58 14.83 8.78
CA LYS A 11 -26.47 15.18 9.90
C LYS A 11 -25.98 16.37 10.70
N ILE A 12 -24.66 16.47 10.95
CA ILE A 12 -24.09 17.64 11.64
C ILE A 12 -24.32 18.88 10.79
N GLN A 13 -24.06 18.81 9.50
CA GLN A 13 -24.24 19.94 8.59
C GLN A 13 -25.71 20.39 8.51
N GLU A 14 -26.66 19.47 8.45
CA GLU A 14 -28.11 19.78 8.45
C GLU A 14 -28.54 20.51 9.74
N ASN A 15 -28.05 20.05 10.89
CA ASN A 15 -28.46 20.62 12.19
C ASN A 15 -27.70 21.90 12.56
N PHE A 16 -26.52 22.15 12.01
CA PHE A 16 -25.64 23.23 12.38
C PHE A 16 -25.17 24.07 11.19
N ALA A 17 -25.97 24.18 10.14
CA ALA A 17 -25.62 24.87 8.89
C ALA A 17 -25.13 26.32 9.07
N SER A 18 -25.54 27.01 10.12
CA SER A 18 -25.14 28.40 10.40
C SER A 18 -23.70 28.53 10.91
N ILE A 19 -23.14 27.46 11.49
CA ILE A 19 -21.81 27.45 12.14
C ILE A 19 -20.89 26.35 11.65
N PHE A 20 -21.38 25.42 10.81
CA PHE A 20 -20.62 24.28 10.32
C PHE A 20 -20.71 24.19 8.80
N THR A 21 -19.57 24.19 8.13
CA THR A 21 -19.46 24.01 6.67
C THR A 21 -18.85 22.66 6.38
N LEU A 22 -19.54 21.85 5.57
CA LEU A 22 -19.04 20.56 5.11
C LEU A 22 -18.51 20.68 3.67
N GLY A 23 -17.24 20.35 3.48
CA GLY A 23 -16.59 20.23 2.18
C GLY A 23 -16.19 18.79 1.90
N LEU A 24 -16.56 18.27 0.73
CA LEU A 24 -16.18 16.95 0.26
C LEU A 24 -15.18 17.08 -0.89
N ILE A 25 -14.02 16.45 -0.76
CA ILE A 25 -12.98 16.43 -1.78
C ILE A 25 -12.68 14.98 -2.12
N GLY A 26 -12.76 14.62 -3.38
CA GLY A 26 -12.50 13.24 -3.80
C GLY A 26 -12.71 13.03 -5.30
N ASP A 27 -12.54 11.77 -5.70
CA ASP A 27 -12.75 11.31 -7.06
C ASP A 27 -13.54 9.99 -7.00
N GLN A 28 -14.69 9.93 -7.63
CA GLN A 28 -15.53 8.72 -7.65
C GLN A 28 -14.87 7.54 -8.36
N LYS A 29 -13.99 7.81 -9.32
CA LYS A 29 -13.24 6.80 -10.06
C LYS A 29 -12.18 6.10 -9.19
N GLN A 30 -11.82 6.70 -8.03
CA GLN A 30 -10.82 6.15 -7.10
C GLN A 30 -11.42 5.37 -5.94
N ARG A 31 -12.66 4.93 -6.05
CA ARG A 31 -13.25 4.06 -5.04
C ARG A 31 -12.67 2.65 -5.13
N ILE A 32 -11.79 2.33 -4.20
CA ILE A 32 -11.09 1.03 -4.12
C ILE A 32 -11.58 0.15 -2.95
N TYR A 33 -12.39 0.69 -2.03
CA TYR A 33 -12.91 -0.04 -0.87
C TYR A 33 -14.41 -0.27 -0.97
N THR A 34 -14.85 -1.47 -0.61
CA THR A 34 -16.26 -1.89 -0.66
C THR A 34 -17.12 -1.28 0.45
N ASP A 35 -16.51 -0.86 1.57
CA ASP A 35 -17.19 -0.24 2.72
C ASP A 35 -17.43 1.27 2.56
N GLY A 36 -17.01 1.85 1.44
CA GLY A 36 -17.26 3.24 1.11
C GLY A 36 -18.73 3.51 0.77
N LYS A 37 -19.20 4.75 1.01
CA LYS A 37 -20.53 5.18 0.64
C LYS A 37 -20.71 5.15 -0.87
N ASP A 38 -21.74 4.45 -1.35
CA ASP A 38 -22.11 4.41 -2.76
C ASP A 38 -22.77 5.71 -3.20
N ASN A 39 -22.66 6.00 -4.49
CA ASN A 39 -23.40 7.09 -5.15
C ASN A 39 -23.29 8.44 -4.41
N MET A 40 -22.08 8.81 -4.00
CA MET A 40 -21.83 10.05 -3.26
C MET A 40 -22.48 11.28 -3.91
N LEU A 41 -22.44 11.40 -5.25
CA LEU A 41 -23.03 12.55 -5.95
C LEU A 41 -24.54 12.65 -5.77
N SER A 42 -25.24 11.53 -5.59
CA SER A 42 -26.70 11.52 -5.43
C SER A 42 -27.18 12.02 -4.07
N ILE A 43 -26.32 11.94 -3.05
CA ILE A 43 -26.64 12.38 -1.68
C ILE A 43 -26.24 13.83 -1.41
N ILE A 44 -25.41 14.43 -2.27
CA ILE A 44 -25.02 15.83 -2.15
C ILE A 44 -26.23 16.71 -2.51
N PRO A 45 -26.65 17.64 -1.64
CA PRO A 45 -27.76 18.55 -1.90
C PRO A 45 -27.59 19.28 -3.23
N LYS A 46 -28.71 19.59 -3.90
CA LYS A 46 -28.68 20.20 -5.24
C LYS A 46 -28.16 21.63 -5.22
N ASP A 47 -28.33 22.32 -4.13
CA ASP A 47 -27.93 23.70 -3.85
C ASP A 47 -26.44 23.84 -3.47
N TRP A 48 -25.73 22.71 -3.31
CA TRP A 48 -24.30 22.76 -3.04
C TRP A 48 -23.51 23.02 -4.31
N GLU A 49 -22.49 23.86 -4.18
CA GLU A 49 -21.49 24.06 -5.22
C GLU A 49 -20.70 22.77 -5.48
N LYS A 50 -20.52 22.42 -6.76
CA LYS A 50 -19.82 21.21 -7.19
C LYS A 50 -18.68 21.55 -8.16
N PRO A 51 -17.61 22.22 -7.69
CA PRO A 51 -16.50 22.58 -8.54
C PRO A 51 -15.77 21.31 -9.01
N VAL A 52 -15.53 21.20 -10.32
CA VAL A 52 -14.82 20.07 -10.93
C VAL A 52 -13.47 20.54 -11.45
N LYS A 53 -12.41 19.86 -11.06
CA LYS A 53 -11.06 20.06 -11.60
C LYS A 53 -10.83 19.13 -12.77
N LYS A 54 -10.86 19.70 -13.98
CA LYS A 54 -10.74 18.93 -15.24
C LYS A 54 -9.31 18.80 -15.76
N MET A 55 -8.40 19.71 -15.40
CA MET A 55 -7.04 19.70 -15.92
C MET A 55 -6.20 18.58 -15.27
N ASN A 56 -5.65 17.71 -16.11
CA ASN A 56 -4.69 16.68 -15.69
C ASN A 56 -3.28 17.14 -16.04
N TYR A 57 -2.48 17.41 -15.00
CA TYR A 57 -1.11 17.88 -15.12
C TYR A 57 -0.07 16.75 -15.18
N ARG A 58 -0.50 15.50 -14.99
CA ARG A 58 0.41 14.36 -14.82
C ARG A 58 0.56 13.51 -16.07
N CYS A 59 -0.53 13.23 -16.75
CA CYS A 59 -0.58 12.18 -17.76
C CYS A 59 -0.44 12.71 -19.17
N ALA A 60 0.10 11.88 -20.06
CA ALA A 60 0.11 12.12 -21.50
C ALA A 60 -1.31 12.06 -22.10
N LYS A 61 -1.52 12.69 -23.27
CA LYS A 61 -2.84 12.85 -23.91
C LYS A 61 -3.58 11.53 -24.11
N ARG A 62 -2.91 10.51 -24.64
CA ARG A 62 -3.53 9.18 -24.92
C ARG A 62 -3.94 8.46 -23.64
N ILE A 63 -3.19 8.65 -22.55
CA ILE A 63 -3.53 8.05 -21.25
C ILE A 63 -4.80 8.71 -20.70
N ILE A 64 -4.93 10.03 -20.82
CA ILE A 64 -6.12 10.76 -20.41
C ILE A 64 -7.34 10.35 -21.25
N GLN A 65 -7.18 10.22 -22.56
CA GLN A 65 -8.26 9.73 -23.44
C GLN A 65 -8.73 8.34 -23.05
N LEU A 66 -7.80 7.41 -22.76
CA LEU A 66 -8.13 6.07 -22.29
C LEU A 66 -8.85 6.13 -20.94
N ALA A 67 -8.34 6.90 -19.98
CA ALA A 67 -8.94 7.07 -18.67
C ALA A 67 -10.36 7.65 -18.74
N ASN A 68 -10.59 8.64 -19.62
CA ASN A 68 -11.92 9.19 -19.88
C ASN A 68 -12.85 8.14 -20.50
N THR A 69 -12.36 7.36 -21.46
CA THR A 69 -13.15 6.30 -22.11
C THR A 69 -13.60 5.24 -21.10
N ILE A 70 -12.67 4.75 -20.26
CA ILE A 70 -12.97 3.75 -19.20
C ILE A 70 -13.88 4.34 -18.12
N GLY A 71 -13.66 5.60 -17.74
CA GLY A 71 -14.39 6.26 -16.66
C GLY A 71 -15.72 6.87 -17.06
N LYS A 72 -16.13 6.79 -18.33
CA LYS A 72 -17.33 7.46 -18.86
C LYS A 72 -18.61 7.07 -18.16
N ASP A 73 -18.75 5.78 -17.83
CA ASP A 73 -19.95 5.25 -17.19
C ASP A 73 -20.01 5.53 -15.67
N ILE A 74 -18.85 5.91 -15.08
CA ILE A 74 -18.76 6.19 -13.66
C ILE A 74 -19.11 7.65 -13.36
N ASP A 75 -18.54 8.57 -14.13
CA ASP A 75 -18.76 10.00 -13.96
C ASP A 75 -18.54 10.74 -15.28
N ILE A 76 -19.65 11.05 -15.95
CA ILE A 76 -19.67 11.79 -17.23
C ILE A 76 -19.27 13.26 -17.08
N HIS A 77 -19.35 13.83 -15.88
CA HIS A 77 -19.04 15.23 -15.63
C HIS A 77 -17.56 15.48 -15.29
N ALA A 78 -16.82 14.43 -14.94
CA ALA A 78 -15.43 14.49 -14.55
C ALA A 78 -14.47 14.08 -15.70
N GLU A 79 -14.79 14.45 -16.94
CA GLU A 79 -13.86 14.30 -18.05
C GLU A 79 -12.63 15.18 -17.82
N GLN A 80 -11.44 14.57 -17.97
CA GLN A 80 -10.17 15.26 -17.75
C GLN A 80 -9.60 15.77 -19.08
N ASN A 81 -8.98 16.94 -19.03
CA ASN A 81 -8.30 17.56 -20.16
C ASN A 81 -6.78 17.50 -19.96
N PRO A 82 -5.99 17.16 -20.98
CA PRO A 82 -4.55 17.27 -20.92
C PRO A 82 -4.11 18.75 -20.92
N ARG A 83 -2.90 19.01 -20.41
CA ARG A 83 -2.24 20.29 -20.66
C ARG A 83 -1.99 20.46 -22.15
N GLU A 84 -1.91 21.71 -22.62
CA GLU A 84 -1.60 22.04 -24.02
C GLU A 84 -0.26 21.47 -24.46
N ASP A 85 0.76 21.55 -23.58
CA ASP A 85 2.13 21.07 -23.81
C ASP A 85 2.33 19.58 -23.42
N ALA A 86 1.26 18.84 -23.12
CA ALA A 86 1.39 17.43 -22.78
C ALA A 86 1.79 16.61 -24.01
N ASN A 87 2.72 15.68 -23.81
CA ASN A 87 3.11 14.70 -24.81
C ASN A 87 1.94 13.79 -25.21
N ASP A 88 1.98 13.24 -26.42
CA ASP A 88 0.93 12.31 -26.87
C ASP A 88 0.93 11.01 -26.04
N GLY A 89 2.10 10.48 -25.75
CA GLY A 89 2.27 9.25 -24.99
C GLY A 89 1.88 7.99 -25.76
N PHE A 90 2.07 6.85 -25.11
CA PHE A 90 1.77 5.54 -25.68
C PHE A 90 0.85 4.74 -24.77
N VAL A 91 -0.09 4.03 -25.38
CA VAL A 91 -0.93 3.03 -24.72
C VAL A 91 -0.92 1.79 -25.60
N ARG A 92 -0.62 0.63 -25.01
CA ARG A 92 -0.63 -0.67 -25.67
C ARG A 92 -1.38 -1.68 -24.80
N LEU A 93 -2.18 -2.50 -25.45
CA LEU A 93 -2.79 -3.68 -24.84
C LEU A 93 -2.08 -4.92 -25.39
N PHE A 94 -1.52 -5.72 -24.49
CA PHE A 94 -0.93 -7.00 -24.82
C PHE A 94 -1.86 -8.10 -24.34
N VAL A 95 -2.27 -8.97 -25.26
CA VAL A 95 -3.09 -10.15 -24.98
C VAL A 95 -2.23 -11.38 -25.15
N VAL A 96 -2.05 -12.12 -24.06
CA VAL A 96 -1.22 -13.32 -24.04
C VAL A 96 -2.09 -14.52 -23.74
N GLN A 97 -2.02 -15.55 -24.60
CA GLN A 97 -2.74 -16.79 -24.38
C GLN A 97 -2.11 -17.54 -23.19
N GLN A 98 -2.92 -17.85 -22.19
CA GLN A 98 -2.46 -18.62 -21.05
C GLN A 98 -2.34 -20.11 -21.42
N HIS A 99 -1.18 -20.71 -21.14
CA HIS A 99 -0.93 -22.13 -21.24
C HIS A 99 -0.04 -22.60 -20.09
N GLU A 100 -0.01 -23.91 -19.85
CA GLU A 100 0.90 -24.47 -18.84
C GLU A 100 2.36 -24.21 -19.22
N GLY A 101 3.16 -23.78 -18.22
CA GLY A 101 4.58 -23.49 -18.42
C GLY A 101 4.90 -22.07 -18.92
N ILE A 102 3.92 -21.18 -19.09
CA ILE A 102 4.21 -19.79 -19.44
C ILE A 102 5.04 -19.10 -18.33
N ASN A 103 6.20 -18.62 -18.72
CA ASN A 103 7.02 -17.80 -17.83
C ASN A 103 6.57 -16.33 -17.92
N LYS A 104 5.87 -15.87 -16.87
CA LYS A 104 5.32 -14.50 -16.85
C LYS A 104 6.40 -13.43 -16.85
N ASP A 105 7.55 -13.70 -16.23
CA ASP A 105 8.65 -12.72 -16.18
C ASP A 105 9.29 -12.54 -17.57
N GLU A 106 9.41 -13.62 -18.37
CA GLU A 106 9.88 -13.53 -19.76
C GLU A 106 8.88 -12.78 -20.65
N VAL A 107 7.58 -12.99 -20.45
CA VAL A 107 6.54 -12.24 -21.15
C VAL A 107 6.65 -10.75 -20.84
N GLU A 108 6.77 -10.39 -19.56
CA GLU A 108 6.90 -9.00 -19.15
C GLU A 108 8.18 -8.35 -19.69
N GLN A 109 9.32 -9.03 -19.64
CA GLN A 109 10.55 -8.54 -20.25
C GLN A 109 10.39 -8.33 -21.76
N THR A 110 9.68 -9.21 -22.44
CA THR A 110 9.37 -9.06 -23.86
C THR A 110 8.49 -7.84 -24.12
N ILE A 111 7.46 -7.64 -23.28
CA ILE A 111 6.60 -6.46 -23.34
C ILE A 111 7.42 -5.18 -23.12
N MET A 112 8.31 -5.15 -22.14
CA MET A 112 9.17 -4.00 -21.88
C MET A 112 10.07 -3.67 -23.08
N LYS A 113 10.64 -4.68 -23.73
CA LYS A 113 11.44 -4.49 -24.96
C LYS A 113 10.62 -3.94 -26.12
N ILE A 114 9.39 -4.43 -26.30
CA ILE A 114 8.47 -3.90 -27.32
C ILE A 114 8.11 -2.45 -27.00
N MET A 115 7.80 -2.13 -25.74
CA MET A 115 7.47 -0.78 -25.34
C MET A 115 8.65 0.17 -25.50
N SER A 116 9.87 -0.25 -25.14
CA SER A 116 11.09 0.54 -25.38
C SER A 116 11.26 0.90 -26.85
N LYS A 117 11.05 -0.06 -27.74
CA LYS A 117 11.16 0.15 -29.18
C LYS A 117 10.04 1.05 -29.72
N ASP A 118 8.79 0.78 -29.35
CA ASP A 118 7.62 1.51 -29.86
C ASP A 118 7.54 2.95 -29.36
N ALA A 119 8.01 3.19 -28.14
CA ALA A 119 8.03 4.52 -27.53
C ALA A 119 9.34 5.27 -27.78
N GLU A 120 10.34 4.62 -28.38
CA GLU A 120 11.70 5.17 -28.54
C GLU A 120 12.28 5.66 -27.19
N ASP A 121 12.02 4.90 -26.12
CA ASP A 121 12.38 5.26 -24.74
C ASP A 121 13.10 4.09 -24.04
N GLU A 122 14.40 4.25 -23.80
CA GLU A 122 15.24 3.25 -23.16
C GLU A 122 14.93 3.04 -21.67
N LYS A 123 14.16 3.94 -21.03
CA LYS A 123 13.74 3.79 -19.64
C LYS A 123 12.78 2.62 -19.39
N TRP A 124 12.31 1.97 -20.43
CA TRP A 124 11.56 0.73 -20.32
C TRP A 124 12.44 -0.48 -20.00
N THR A 125 13.73 -0.41 -20.28
CA THR A 125 14.67 -1.53 -20.16
C THR A 125 16.01 -1.06 -19.59
N GLY A 126 16.82 -1.99 -19.08
CA GLY A 126 18.17 -1.66 -18.60
C GLY A 126 18.26 -1.39 -17.10
N ILE A 127 19.46 -0.95 -16.67
CA ILE A 127 19.78 -0.73 -15.26
C ILE A 127 19.04 0.49 -14.68
N ASP A 128 18.80 1.51 -15.50
CA ASP A 128 18.11 2.74 -15.12
C ASP A 128 16.64 2.75 -15.54
N ALA A 129 16.03 1.55 -15.67
CA ALA A 129 14.63 1.45 -16.04
C ALA A 129 13.72 2.10 -14.98
N ASP A 130 12.83 3.00 -15.40
CA ASP A 130 11.82 3.64 -14.55
C ASP A 130 10.43 3.12 -14.91
N VAL A 131 10.21 1.83 -14.65
CA VAL A 131 8.95 1.13 -14.91
C VAL A 131 8.23 0.84 -13.61
N LYS A 132 6.94 1.19 -13.56
CA LYS A 132 6.06 0.83 -12.43
C LYS A 132 5.11 -0.28 -12.86
N ILE A 133 5.08 -1.34 -12.08
CA ILE A 133 4.21 -2.49 -12.31
C ILE A 133 3.09 -2.48 -11.29
N LEU A 134 1.86 -2.50 -11.79
CA LEU A 134 0.66 -2.57 -10.98
C LEU A 134 0.05 -3.96 -11.10
N THR A 135 -0.34 -4.53 -9.98
CA THR A 135 -1.03 -5.81 -9.90
C THR A 135 -2.45 -5.60 -9.34
N LEU A 136 -3.41 -6.37 -9.83
CA LEU A 136 -4.82 -6.24 -9.40
C LEU A 136 -5.04 -6.73 -7.97
N GLU A 137 -4.28 -7.74 -7.53
CA GLU A 137 -4.48 -8.40 -6.24
C GLU A 137 -3.17 -8.50 -5.46
N HIS A 138 -3.26 -8.37 -4.14
CA HIS A 138 -2.11 -8.52 -3.24
C HIS A 138 -1.44 -9.89 -3.33
N MET A 139 -2.21 -10.96 -3.58
CA MET A 139 -1.66 -12.30 -3.80
C MET A 139 -0.78 -12.37 -5.05
N MET A 140 -1.15 -11.65 -6.12
CA MET A 140 -0.32 -11.55 -7.32
C MET A 140 0.99 -10.83 -7.03
N ALA A 141 0.93 -9.75 -6.24
CA ALA A 141 2.12 -9.04 -5.78
C ALA A 141 3.01 -9.93 -4.91
N ALA A 142 2.43 -10.67 -3.96
CA ALA A 142 3.16 -11.59 -3.09
C ALA A 142 3.88 -12.71 -3.88
N ARG A 143 3.25 -13.28 -4.88
CA ARG A 143 3.87 -14.27 -5.78
C ARG A 143 5.03 -13.68 -6.56
N ARG A 144 4.84 -12.48 -7.09
CA ARG A 144 5.87 -11.77 -7.84
C ARG A 144 7.11 -11.45 -7.01
N LEU A 145 6.90 -11.11 -5.75
CA LEU A 145 7.95 -10.77 -4.80
C LEU A 145 8.52 -11.98 -4.03
N GLY A 146 7.99 -13.19 -4.30
CA GLY A 146 8.48 -14.45 -3.75
C GLY A 146 8.12 -14.71 -2.29
N PHE A 147 7.08 -14.03 -1.75
CA PHE A 147 6.61 -14.25 -0.38
C PHE A 147 5.17 -14.74 -0.28
N ASP A 148 4.64 -15.32 -1.33
CA ASP A 148 3.27 -15.83 -1.39
C ASP A 148 2.98 -16.93 -0.38
N SER A 149 3.95 -17.79 -0.06
CA SER A 149 3.83 -18.81 0.97
C SER A 149 3.60 -18.20 2.37
N PHE A 150 4.24 -17.08 2.66
CA PHE A 150 4.01 -16.31 3.88
C PHE A 150 2.67 -15.55 3.84
N PHE A 151 2.32 -14.96 2.70
CA PHE A 151 1.12 -14.15 2.54
C PHE A 151 -0.18 -14.98 2.54
N ALA A 152 -0.17 -16.15 1.90
CA ALA A 152 -1.36 -16.95 1.66
C ALA A 152 -2.16 -17.34 2.92
N PRO A 153 -1.55 -17.76 4.05
CA PRO A 153 -2.28 -18.06 5.28
C PRO A 153 -3.08 -16.87 5.81
N PHE A 154 -2.50 -15.69 5.82
CA PHE A 154 -3.17 -14.46 6.29
C PHE A 154 -4.29 -14.03 5.35
N ASN A 155 -4.07 -14.15 4.04
CA ASN A 155 -5.06 -13.76 3.03
C ASN A 155 -6.30 -14.68 3.00
N LYS A 156 -6.16 -15.95 3.41
CA LYS A 156 -7.26 -16.92 3.47
C LYS A 156 -8.21 -16.70 4.66
N VAL A 157 -7.75 -16.06 5.73
CA VAL A 157 -8.51 -15.86 6.95
C VAL A 157 -9.05 -14.45 6.98
N SER A 158 -10.38 -14.29 6.83
CA SER A 158 -11.05 -12.98 6.75
C SER A 158 -10.66 -12.02 7.89
N LYS A 159 -10.48 -12.56 9.11
CA LYS A 159 -10.08 -11.78 10.29
C LYS A 159 -8.73 -11.09 10.09
N TYR A 160 -7.79 -11.75 9.44
CA TYR A 160 -6.43 -11.24 9.26
C TYR A 160 -6.24 -10.47 7.95
N GLN A 161 -7.08 -10.70 6.95
CA GLN A 161 -6.90 -10.15 5.60
C GLN A 161 -6.74 -8.61 5.62
N MET A 162 -7.67 -7.89 6.24
CA MET A 162 -7.61 -6.43 6.31
C MET A 162 -6.51 -5.95 7.26
N THR A 163 -6.36 -6.61 8.41
CA THR A 163 -5.36 -6.26 9.43
C THR A 163 -3.94 -6.44 8.88
N PHE A 164 -3.73 -7.52 8.12
CA PHE A 164 -2.45 -7.80 7.47
C PHE A 164 -2.10 -6.74 6.41
N LEU A 165 -3.07 -6.37 5.56
CA LEU A 165 -2.88 -5.34 4.54
C LEU A 165 -2.61 -3.95 5.12
N GLN A 166 -3.12 -3.69 6.32
CA GLN A 166 -2.87 -2.46 7.08
C GLN A 166 -1.55 -2.49 7.88
N GLY A 167 -0.84 -3.63 7.87
CA GLY A 167 0.36 -3.81 8.68
C GLY A 167 0.09 -3.81 10.18
N ALA A 168 -1.11 -4.21 10.61
CA ALA A 168 -1.56 -4.14 12.00
C ALA A 168 -1.79 -5.53 12.63
N VAL A 169 -1.10 -6.57 12.13
CA VAL A 169 -1.11 -7.91 12.73
C VAL A 169 -0.14 -7.93 13.90
N PRO A 170 -0.61 -8.15 15.16
CA PRO A 170 0.24 -8.05 16.34
C PRO A 170 1.46 -8.98 16.31
N GLU A 171 1.30 -10.18 15.76
CA GLU A 171 2.37 -11.16 15.62
C GLU A 171 3.49 -10.66 14.69
N ILE A 172 3.12 -9.97 13.59
CA ILE A 172 4.09 -9.38 12.67
C ILE A 172 4.74 -8.16 13.31
N ASP A 173 3.99 -7.35 14.01
CA ASP A 173 4.49 -6.19 14.75
C ASP A 173 5.55 -6.60 15.78
N PHE A 174 5.34 -7.72 16.47
CA PHE A 174 6.35 -8.25 17.39
C PHE A 174 7.68 -8.52 16.67
N PHE A 175 7.65 -9.16 15.50
CA PHE A 175 8.86 -9.44 14.75
C PHE A 175 9.49 -8.17 14.15
N THR A 176 8.69 -7.29 13.57
CA THR A 176 9.20 -6.10 12.84
C THR A 176 9.61 -4.97 13.77
N LYS A 177 8.92 -4.78 14.90
CA LYS A 177 9.18 -3.66 15.84
C LYS A 177 10.08 -4.04 17.01
N ILE A 178 10.19 -5.33 17.34
CA ILE A 178 10.97 -5.80 18.48
C ILE A 178 12.12 -6.68 18.03
N ILE A 179 11.84 -7.82 17.37
CA ILE A 179 12.88 -8.82 17.08
C ILE A 179 13.87 -8.31 16.02
N LEU A 180 13.36 -7.77 14.89
CA LEU A 180 14.22 -7.30 13.81
C LEU A 180 15.15 -6.16 14.23
N PRO A 181 14.68 -5.08 14.90
CA PRO A 181 15.57 -4.03 15.39
C PRO A 181 16.59 -4.52 16.42
N ILE A 182 16.25 -5.48 17.28
CA ILE A 182 17.21 -6.12 18.18
C ILE A 182 18.27 -6.84 17.37
N ALA A 183 17.90 -7.69 16.41
CA ALA A 183 18.83 -8.46 15.59
C ALA A 183 19.75 -7.57 14.75
N GLU A 184 19.22 -6.47 14.21
CA GLU A 184 20.02 -5.48 13.47
C GLU A 184 21.00 -4.72 14.39
N SER A 185 20.55 -4.29 15.55
CA SER A 185 21.37 -3.58 16.53
C SER A 185 22.50 -4.45 17.10
N MET A 186 22.29 -5.76 17.20
CA MET A 186 23.31 -6.71 17.66
C MET A 186 24.49 -6.87 16.69
N LYS A 187 24.33 -6.44 15.43
CA LYS A 187 25.43 -6.36 14.46
C LYS A 187 26.32 -5.13 14.67
N GLY A 188 25.89 -4.18 15.49
CA GLY A 188 26.57 -2.94 15.82
C GLY A 188 26.85 -2.77 17.32
N ASP A 189 26.52 -1.62 17.88
CA ASP A 189 26.81 -1.26 19.28
C ASP A 189 25.79 -1.79 20.31
N GLY A 190 24.70 -2.37 19.87
CA GLY A 190 23.67 -2.98 20.73
C GLY A 190 22.79 -2.00 21.54
N ARG A 191 22.94 -0.69 21.37
CA ARG A 191 22.20 0.31 22.18
C ARG A 191 20.69 0.23 21.96
N VAL A 192 20.25 0.16 20.71
CA VAL A 192 18.82 0.04 20.36
C VAL A 192 18.25 -1.27 20.91
N ALA A 193 19.00 -2.36 20.84
CA ALA A 193 18.58 -3.64 21.42
C ALA A 193 18.36 -3.51 22.93
N LEU A 194 19.26 -2.81 23.64
CA LEU A 194 19.13 -2.61 25.08
C LEU A 194 17.91 -1.75 25.44
N GLU A 195 17.62 -0.71 24.68
CA GLU A 195 16.45 0.14 24.88
C GLU A 195 15.15 -0.64 24.69
N ILE A 196 15.03 -1.41 23.62
CA ILE A 196 13.88 -2.26 23.35
C ILE A 196 13.71 -3.32 24.46
N LEU A 197 14.80 -3.96 24.86
CA LEU A 197 14.75 -4.96 25.94
C LEU A 197 14.34 -4.36 27.29
N LYS A 198 14.72 -3.12 27.61
CA LYS A 198 14.26 -2.40 28.80
C LYS A 198 12.77 -2.11 28.78
N GLU A 199 12.22 -1.84 27.61
CA GLU A 199 10.80 -1.51 27.44
C GLU A 199 9.94 -2.77 27.51
N TYR A 200 10.32 -3.84 26.79
CA TYR A 200 9.46 -5.01 26.56
C TYR A 200 9.81 -6.23 27.43
N SER A 201 10.98 -6.28 28.04
CA SER A 201 11.38 -7.41 28.86
C SER A 201 11.06 -7.20 30.34
N PRO A 202 10.23 -8.06 30.97
CA PRO A 202 9.98 -8.00 32.40
C PRO A 202 11.26 -8.13 33.24
N LEU A 203 12.28 -8.80 32.69
CA LEU A 203 13.56 -9.04 33.38
C LEU A 203 14.41 -7.77 33.50
N LEU A 204 14.26 -6.83 32.55
CA LEU A 204 15.02 -5.57 32.52
C LEU A 204 14.16 -4.35 32.92
N SER A 205 12.93 -4.58 33.37
CA SER A 205 12.07 -3.52 33.88
C SER A 205 12.68 -2.84 35.10
N LYS A 206 12.37 -1.55 35.30
CA LYS A 206 12.90 -0.75 36.42
C LYS A 206 12.67 -1.37 37.81
N GLN A 207 11.67 -2.21 37.96
CA GLN A 207 11.34 -2.90 39.24
C GLN A 207 12.31 -4.04 39.56
N ASN A 208 13.01 -4.60 38.56
CA ASN A 208 13.93 -5.74 38.74
C ASN A 208 15.41 -5.34 38.74
N THR A 209 15.72 -4.05 38.74
CA THR A 209 17.09 -3.54 38.54
C THR A 209 17.95 -3.47 39.81
N GLU A 210 17.61 -4.13 40.92
CA GLU A 210 18.50 -4.17 42.11
C GLU A 210 19.83 -4.90 41.86
N LYS A 211 19.91 -5.76 40.80
CA LYS A 211 21.15 -6.46 40.41
C LYS A 211 21.34 -6.54 38.89
N PRO A 212 21.60 -5.43 38.22
CA PRO A 212 21.64 -5.39 36.75
C PRO A 212 22.73 -6.26 36.12
N TYR A 213 23.84 -6.48 36.82
CA TYR A 213 24.97 -7.24 36.28
C TYR A 213 24.73 -8.75 36.34
N GLU A 214 24.19 -9.30 37.41
CA GLU A 214 23.85 -10.74 37.50
C GLU A 214 22.75 -11.12 36.51
N LEU A 215 21.80 -10.22 36.29
CA LEU A 215 20.74 -10.41 35.32
C LEU A 215 21.27 -10.39 33.87
N TYR A 216 22.21 -9.49 33.59
CA TYR A 216 22.90 -9.43 32.31
C TYR A 216 23.66 -10.74 32.00
N LEU A 217 24.37 -11.29 32.97
CA LEU A 217 25.09 -12.56 32.81
C LEU A 217 24.14 -13.72 32.54
N LYS A 218 23.04 -13.84 33.27
CA LYS A 218 22.00 -14.86 33.06
C LYS A 218 21.32 -14.73 31.69
N CYS A 219 21.06 -13.50 31.22
CA CYS A 219 20.51 -13.26 29.88
C CYS A 219 21.50 -13.61 28.79
N ARG A 220 22.80 -13.36 29.00
CA ARG A 220 23.87 -13.69 28.06
C ARG A 220 24.04 -15.21 27.93
N GLU A 221 24.00 -15.96 29.02
CA GLU A 221 24.06 -17.42 29.00
C GLU A 221 22.86 -18.02 28.24
N LYS A 222 21.63 -17.54 28.50
CA LYS A 222 20.42 -17.99 27.78
C LYS A 222 20.40 -17.56 26.32
N ALA A 223 20.94 -16.40 25.96
CA ALA A 223 21.02 -15.97 24.57
C ALA A 223 21.99 -16.81 23.75
N VAL A 224 23.05 -17.32 24.37
CA VAL A 224 23.98 -18.29 23.75
C VAL A 224 23.28 -19.62 23.49
N ASP A 225 22.45 -20.10 24.44
CA ASP A 225 21.67 -21.32 24.28
C ASP A 225 20.63 -21.21 23.14
N VAL A 226 19.94 -20.09 23.03
CA VAL A 226 18.98 -19.84 21.95
C VAL A 226 19.69 -19.73 20.58
N ALA A 227 20.85 -19.10 20.54
CA ALA A 227 21.64 -19.01 19.32
C ALA A 227 22.19 -20.37 18.86
N SER A 228 22.49 -21.29 19.77
CA SER A 228 22.88 -22.66 19.43
C SER A 228 21.70 -23.49 18.88
N MET A 229 20.48 -23.29 19.40
CA MET A 229 19.27 -23.97 18.92
C MET A 229 18.80 -23.51 17.54
N VAL A 230 19.19 -22.32 17.10
CA VAL A 230 18.82 -21.79 15.77
C VAL A 230 19.82 -22.24 14.68
N ASN A 231 21.01 -22.71 15.05
CA ASN A 231 22.05 -23.19 14.14
C ASN A 231 22.08 -24.73 13.97
N GLU A 232 21.19 -25.48 14.65
CA GLU A 232 20.88 -26.88 14.39
C GLU A 232 19.58 -27.00 13.54
#